data_1836644a43a07d2ec8a77bf8477c34e6
#
_entry.id   1836644a43a07d2ec8a77bf8477c34e6
#
_cell.length_a   1.000
_cell.length_b   1.000
_cell.length_c   1.000
_cell.angle_alpha   90.00
_cell.angle_beta   90.00
_cell.angle_gamma   90.00
#
_symmetry.space_group_name_H-M   'P 1'
#
loop_
_entity.id
_entity.type
_entity.pdbx_description
1 polymer ?
#
loop_
_entity_poly.entity_id
_entity_poly.type
_entity_poly.pdbx_seq_one_letter_code
_entity_poly.pdbx_strand_id
1 'polypeptide(L)'
;MNQEYIQHIKEALFGIEYSRCILFGSQARGDADLNSDYDLLIITEKDLSQEEKFTLADTIRDFIAPYLIPVDIVIQSEKDVARNKKFTGSLVKNALAEGVGI
;
A
#
# COMPACT_ATOMS: atom_id res chain seq x y z
N MET A 1 -3.53 4.28 14.71
CA MET A 1 -2.68 3.38 13.88
C MET A 1 -1.97 2.41 14.82
N ASN A 2 -2.11 1.12 14.60
CA ASN A 2 -1.49 0.10 15.46
C ASN A 2 -0.05 -0.14 15.03
N GLN A 3 0.90 0.21 15.90
CA GLN A 3 2.34 0.11 15.57
C GLN A 3 2.80 -1.34 15.38
N GLU A 4 2.20 -2.27 16.07
CA GLU A 4 2.50 -3.70 15.88
C GLU A 4 2.08 -4.16 14.48
N TYR A 5 0.92 -3.72 14.01
CA TYR A 5 0.45 -4.01 12.65
C TYR A 5 1.37 -3.39 11.61
N ILE A 6 1.80 -2.15 11.81
CA ILE A 6 2.73 -1.48 10.92
C ILE A 6 4.05 -2.26 10.84
N GLN A 7 4.53 -2.76 11.96
CA GLN A 7 5.75 -3.56 11.97
C GLN A 7 5.59 -4.85 11.15
N HIS A 8 4.47 -5.54 11.27
CA HIS A 8 4.21 -6.75 10.46
C HIS A 8 4.10 -6.42 8.98
N ILE A 9 3.51 -5.29 8.64
CA ILE A 9 3.44 -4.82 7.24
C ILE A 9 4.85 -4.58 6.70
N LYS A 10 5.70 -3.91 7.47
CA LYS A 10 7.09 -3.68 7.07
C LYS A 10 7.86 -4.97 6.88
N GLU A 11 7.63 -5.95 7.74
CA GLU A 11 8.26 -7.26 7.61
C GLU A 11 7.82 -7.97 6.33
N ALA A 12 6.55 -7.82 5.95
CA ALA A 12 6.03 -8.38 4.71
C ALA A 12 6.71 -7.79 3.47
N LEU A 13 7.21 -6.57 3.56
CA LEU A 13 7.89 -5.88 2.47
C LEU A 13 9.39 -6.21 2.41
N PHE A 14 9.91 -6.88 3.41
CA PHE A 14 11.33 -7.20 3.48
C PHE A 14 11.70 -8.16 2.34
N GLY A 15 12.72 -7.80 1.58
CA GLY A 15 13.15 -8.59 0.42
C GLY A 15 12.37 -8.32 -0.87
N ILE A 16 11.38 -7.45 -0.85
CA ILE A 16 10.61 -7.06 -2.03
C ILE A 16 11.23 -5.80 -2.64
N GLU A 17 11.35 -5.78 -3.97
CA GLU A 17 11.84 -4.61 -4.68
C GLU A 17 10.71 -3.59 -4.83
N TYR A 18 10.80 -2.50 -4.07
CA TYR A 18 9.86 -1.39 -4.19
C TYR A 18 10.58 -0.08 -3.86
N SER A 19 10.06 1.04 -4.36
CA SER A 19 10.64 2.34 -4.08
C SER A 19 9.99 3.03 -2.89
N ARG A 20 8.66 2.92 -2.75
CA ARG A 20 7.93 3.55 -1.64
C ARG A 20 6.74 2.71 -1.24
N CYS A 21 6.38 2.76 0.05
CA CYS A 21 5.11 2.24 0.55
C CYS A 21 4.40 3.36 1.31
N ILE A 22 3.17 3.64 0.93
CA ILE A 22 2.39 4.74 1.49
C ILE A 22 1.12 4.17 2.11
N LEU A 23 0.94 4.43 3.41
CA LEU A 23 -0.30 4.14 4.10
C LEU A 23 -1.23 5.34 3.90
N PHE A 24 -2.44 5.11 3.42
CA PHE A 24 -3.41 6.17 3.19
C PHE A 24 -4.78 5.74 3.73
N GLY A 25 -5.80 6.53 3.47
CA GLY A 25 -7.14 6.24 3.95
C GLY A 25 -7.34 6.55 5.43
N SER A 26 -8.34 5.92 6.04
CA SER A 26 -8.78 6.26 7.40
C SER A 26 -7.70 6.01 8.46
N GLN A 27 -6.86 4.99 8.30
CA GLN A 27 -5.77 4.72 9.24
C GLN A 27 -4.72 5.84 9.22
N ALA A 28 -4.43 6.37 8.05
CA ALA A 28 -3.48 7.48 7.91
C ALA A 28 -4.07 8.80 8.45
N ARG A 29 -5.36 9.03 8.22
CA ARG A 29 -6.05 10.23 8.70
C ARG A 29 -6.30 10.23 10.20
N GLY A 30 -6.28 9.06 10.83
CA GLY A 30 -6.57 8.92 12.27
C GLY A 30 -8.06 8.85 12.60
N ASP A 31 -8.93 8.69 11.60
CA ASP A 31 -10.39 8.57 11.79
C ASP A 31 -10.89 7.13 11.62
N ALA A 32 -9.99 6.16 11.66
CA ALA A 32 -10.31 4.76 11.52
C ALA A 32 -10.99 4.21 12.78
N ASP A 33 -11.94 3.28 12.60
CA ASP A 33 -12.43 2.45 13.68
C ASP A 33 -11.62 1.14 13.77
N LEU A 34 -11.99 0.25 14.69
CA LEU A 34 -11.26 -1.00 14.92
C LEU A 34 -11.27 -1.96 13.73
N ASN A 35 -12.22 -1.80 12.82
CA ASN A 35 -12.41 -2.69 11.69
C ASN A 35 -11.97 -2.07 10.36
N SER A 36 -11.40 -0.87 10.40
CA SER A 36 -10.96 -0.19 9.17
C SER A 36 -9.75 -0.87 8.58
N ASP A 37 -9.75 -1.02 7.24
CA ASP A 37 -8.62 -1.58 6.51
C ASP A 37 -7.42 -0.65 6.55
N TYR A 38 -6.23 -1.26 6.45
CA TYR A 38 -4.99 -0.53 6.19
C TYR A 38 -4.82 -0.46 4.68
N ASP A 39 -4.98 0.73 4.12
CA ASP A 39 -4.84 0.97 2.68
C ASP A 39 -3.38 1.26 2.35
N LEU A 40 -2.78 0.39 1.54
CA LEU A 40 -1.37 0.49 1.19
C LEU A 40 -1.21 0.73 -0.30
N LEU A 41 -0.44 1.75 -0.64
CA LEU A 41 0.03 1.99 -2.00
C LEU A 41 1.51 1.64 -2.06
N ILE A 42 1.84 0.58 -2.79
CA ILE A 42 3.22 0.14 -2.97
C ILE A 42 3.67 0.57 -4.35
N ILE A 43 4.73 1.37 -4.40
CA ILE A 43 5.25 1.93 -5.64
C ILE A 43 6.53 1.21 -6.01
N THR A 44 6.58 0.65 -7.20
CA THR A 44 7.73 -0.08 -7.72
C THR A 44 8.47 0.76 -8.75
N GLU A 45 9.80 0.57 -8.86
CA GLU A 45 10.58 1.22 -9.91
C GLU A 45 10.27 0.63 -11.27
N LYS A 46 10.12 -0.70 -11.34
CA LYS A 46 9.83 -1.40 -12.58
C LYS A 46 8.35 -1.34 -12.91
N ASP A 47 8.06 -1.25 -14.21
CA ASP A 47 6.71 -1.47 -14.72
C ASP A 47 6.38 -2.96 -14.61
N LEU A 48 5.35 -3.28 -13.86
CA LEU A 48 4.90 -4.65 -13.70
C LEU A 48 3.63 -4.88 -14.53
N SER A 49 3.52 -6.08 -15.08
CA SER A 49 2.27 -6.51 -15.70
C SER A 49 1.18 -6.64 -14.63
N GLN A 50 -0.08 -6.71 -15.04
CA GLN A 50 -1.18 -6.93 -14.09
C GLN A 50 -1.00 -8.24 -13.33
N GLU A 51 -0.54 -9.29 -14.00
CA GLU A 51 -0.26 -10.57 -13.37
C GLU A 51 0.84 -10.47 -12.31
N GLU A 52 1.91 -9.76 -12.63
CA GLU A 52 3.00 -9.53 -11.67
C GLU A 52 2.54 -8.73 -10.47
N LYS A 53 1.68 -7.73 -10.68
CA LYS A 53 1.08 -6.94 -9.59
C LYS A 53 0.22 -7.83 -8.68
N PHE A 54 -0.59 -8.71 -9.25
CA PHE A 54 -1.40 -9.65 -8.47
C PHE A 54 -0.53 -10.58 -7.65
N THR A 55 0.49 -11.15 -8.25
CA THR A 55 1.41 -12.05 -7.57
C THR A 55 2.09 -11.37 -6.40
N LEU A 56 2.56 -10.14 -6.60
CA LEU A 56 3.22 -9.36 -5.55
C LEU A 56 2.24 -9.04 -4.41
N ALA A 57 1.03 -8.62 -4.73
CA ALA A 57 0.01 -8.32 -3.73
C ALA A 57 -0.35 -9.57 -2.93
N ASP A 58 -0.51 -10.72 -3.58
CA ASP A 58 -0.81 -11.98 -2.91
C ASP A 58 0.31 -12.42 -1.99
N THR A 59 1.56 -12.26 -2.43
CA THR A 59 2.73 -12.57 -1.59
C THR A 59 2.71 -11.76 -0.30
N ILE A 60 2.41 -10.48 -0.39
CA ILE A 60 2.34 -9.61 0.78
C ILE A 60 1.16 -9.99 1.68
N ARG A 61 -0.02 -10.23 1.09
CA ARG A 61 -1.20 -10.65 1.87
C ARG A 61 -0.97 -11.96 2.60
N ASP A 62 -0.35 -12.93 1.94
CA ASP A 62 -0.08 -14.24 2.53
C ASP A 62 0.83 -14.13 3.75
N PHE A 63 1.82 -13.26 3.69
CA PHE A 63 2.69 -13.02 4.84
C PHE A 63 1.92 -12.41 6.02
N ILE A 64 0.99 -11.49 5.72
CA ILE A 64 0.24 -10.75 6.74
C ILE A 64 -0.93 -11.57 7.30
N ALA A 65 -1.46 -12.51 6.53
CA ALA A 65 -2.67 -13.25 6.86
C ALA A 65 -2.67 -13.87 8.28
N PRO A 66 -1.59 -14.49 8.77
CA PRO A 66 -1.59 -15.06 10.12
C PRO A 66 -1.82 -14.05 11.23
N TYR A 67 -1.54 -12.78 10.98
CA TYR A 67 -1.69 -11.71 11.97
C TYR A 67 -3.10 -11.09 11.96
N LEU A 68 -3.97 -11.51 11.04
CA LEU A 68 -5.35 -11.05 10.93
C LEU A 68 -5.48 -9.54 10.76
N ILE A 69 -4.52 -8.93 10.06
CA ILE A 69 -4.53 -7.50 9.77
C ILE A 69 -5.33 -7.26 8.48
N PRO A 70 -6.42 -6.48 8.52
CA PRO A 70 -7.14 -6.16 7.29
C PRO A 70 -6.33 -5.18 6.46
N VAL A 71 -5.93 -5.59 5.25
CA VAL A 71 -5.15 -4.76 4.35
C VAL A 71 -5.79 -4.73 2.98
N ASP A 72 -5.69 -3.58 2.33
CA ASP A 72 -6.03 -3.40 0.93
C ASP A 72 -4.79 -2.90 0.21
N ILE A 73 -4.30 -3.65 -0.76
CA ILE A 73 -2.99 -3.41 -1.38
C ILE A 73 -3.19 -2.98 -2.82
N VAL A 74 -2.65 -1.82 -3.15
CA VAL A 74 -2.61 -1.29 -4.51
C VAL A 74 -1.14 -1.19 -4.92
N ILE A 75 -0.80 -1.74 -6.08
CA ILE A 75 0.56 -1.71 -6.60
C ILE A 75 0.59 -0.88 -7.87
N GLN A 76 1.48 0.10 -7.90
CA GLN A 76 1.69 0.99 -9.04
C GLN A 76 3.19 1.14 -9.27
N SER A 77 3.60 1.29 -10.52
CA SER A 77 4.98 1.65 -10.81
C SER A 77 5.17 3.16 -10.66
N GLU A 78 6.43 3.61 -10.60
CA GLU A 78 6.73 5.05 -10.63
C GLU A 78 6.11 5.73 -11.86
N LYS A 79 6.10 5.02 -12.98
CA LYS A 79 5.52 5.51 -14.24
C LYS A 79 4.00 5.63 -14.15
N ASP A 80 3.34 4.65 -13.53
CA ASP A 80 1.90 4.69 -13.28
C ASP A 80 1.55 5.89 -12.38
N VAL A 81 2.33 6.10 -11.34
CA VAL A 81 2.14 7.22 -10.40
C VAL A 81 2.28 8.56 -11.14
N ALA A 82 3.32 8.70 -11.95
CA ALA A 82 3.54 9.93 -12.71
C ALA A 82 2.37 10.26 -13.64
N ARG A 83 1.73 9.23 -14.20
CA ARG A 83 0.57 9.37 -15.08
C ARG A 83 -0.69 9.69 -14.27
N ASN A 84 -0.92 8.97 -13.18
CA ASN A 84 -2.18 9.02 -12.44
C ASN A 84 -2.31 10.19 -11.48
N LYS A 85 -1.20 10.72 -10.97
CA LYS A 85 -1.24 11.86 -10.04
C LYS A 85 -1.79 13.15 -10.65
N LYS A 86 -1.89 13.19 -11.98
CA LYS A 86 -2.42 14.34 -12.72
C LYS A 86 -3.96 14.37 -12.75
N PHE A 87 -4.60 13.25 -12.43
CA PHE A 87 -6.05 13.14 -12.52
C PHE A 87 -6.70 13.47 -11.17
N THR A 88 -7.59 14.46 -11.16
CA THR A 88 -8.37 14.83 -9.99
C THR A 88 -9.22 13.62 -9.54
N GLY A 89 -9.19 13.32 -8.25
CA GLY A 89 -9.97 12.22 -7.68
C GLY A 89 -9.36 10.83 -7.87
N SER A 90 -8.17 10.73 -8.47
CA SER A 90 -7.52 9.44 -8.57
C SER A 90 -7.08 8.94 -7.19
N LEU A 91 -7.09 7.60 -7.01
CA LEU A 91 -6.62 6.98 -5.78
C LEU A 91 -5.16 7.37 -5.48
N VAL A 92 -4.32 7.38 -6.52
CA VAL A 92 -2.90 7.72 -6.39
C VAL A 92 -2.73 9.15 -5.91
N LYS A 93 -3.47 10.09 -6.50
CA LYS A 93 -3.39 11.49 -6.09
C LYS A 93 -3.79 11.66 -4.62
N ASN A 94 -4.88 11.03 -4.22
CA ASN A 94 -5.35 11.09 -2.83
C ASN A 94 -4.37 10.45 -1.85
N ALA A 95 -3.81 9.30 -2.22
CA ALA A 95 -2.83 8.61 -1.38
C ALA A 95 -1.57 9.45 -1.18
N LEU A 96 -1.08 10.11 -2.22
CA LEU A 96 0.10 10.97 -2.12
C LEU A 96 -0.18 12.23 -1.30
N ALA A 97 -1.40 12.76 -1.35
CA ALA A 97 -1.77 13.98 -0.65
C ALA A 97 -1.96 13.76 0.86
N GLU A 98 -2.59 12.65 1.25
CA GLU A 98 -2.96 12.39 2.65
C GLU A 98 -2.17 11.25 3.30
N GLY A 99 -1.42 10.49 2.52
CA GLY A 99 -0.74 9.29 2.99
C GLY A 99 0.52 9.57 3.79
N VAL A 100 0.94 8.53 4.50
CA VAL A 100 2.15 8.53 5.31
C VAL A 100 3.08 7.43 4.78
N GLY A 101 4.32 7.80 4.48
CA GLY A 101 5.34 6.83 4.09
C GLY A 101 5.70 5.91 5.26
N ILE A 102 5.77 4.63 5.00
CA ILE A 102 6.18 3.66 6.01
C ILE A 102 7.34 2.79 5.55
#